data_635d829e0d4a80ddbc3f013240417db2
#
_entry.id   635d829e0d4a80ddbc3f013240417db2
#
_cell.length_a   1.000
_cell.length_b   1.000
_cell.length_c   1.000
_cell.angle_alpha   90.00
_cell.angle_beta   90.00
_cell.angle_gamma   90.00
#
_symmetry.space_group_name_H-M   'P 1'
#
loop_
_entity.id
_entity.type
_entity.pdbx_description
1 polymer ?
#
loop_
_entity_poly.entity_id
_entity_poly.type
_entity_poly.pdbx_seq_one_letter_code
_entity_poly.pdbx_strand_id
1 'polypeptide(L)'
;MRNAVVAFFLIVAVVVVTKTGRDETPRRTSGTAALMCSVSPQRVTGGNGKLAAGAQFRCDSPGPDHLTLIVRLQRSTDGGWVNVAEQAFTATKGETSHSVAAAQRTRQVSAPCHAGVYRTQAAWSVNGGHTNTALGSERRNPCG
;
A
#
# COMPACT_ATOMS: atom_id res chain seq x y z
N MET A 1 -58.43 -45.55 -38.25
CA MET A 1 -57.41 -44.49 -38.26
C MET A 1 -57.52 -43.76 -36.96
N ARG A 2 -56.66 -44.07 -36.05
CA ARG A 2 -56.69 -43.53 -34.70
C ARG A 2 -55.39 -42.76 -34.47
N ASN A 3 -55.48 -41.45 -34.49
CA ASN A 3 -54.35 -40.58 -34.20
C ASN A 3 -54.18 -40.48 -32.67
N ALA A 4 -53.14 -41.11 -32.15
CA ALA A 4 -52.74 -40.93 -30.77
C ALA A 4 -51.87 -39.65 -30.72
N VAL A 5 -52.45 -38.64 -30.14
CA VAL A 5 -51.69 -37.43 -29.76
C VAL A 5 -50.95 -37.73 -28.46
N VAL A 6 -49.65 -37.90 -28.58
CA VAL A 6 -48.80 -38.00 -27.41
C VAL A 6 -48.49 -36.60 -26.95
N ALA A 7 -49.13 -36.16 -25.87
CA ALA A 7 -48.80 -34.92 -25.19
C ALA A 7 -47.49 -35.11 -24.41
N PHE A 8 -46.41 -34.51 -24.90
CA PHE A 8 -45.17 -34.38 -24.17
C PHE A 8 -45.34 -33.28 -23.13
N PHE A 9 -45.50 -33.64 -21.90
CA PHE A 9 -45.39 -32.75 -20.78
C PHE A 9 -43.87 -32.44 -20.58
N LEU A 10 -43.42 -31.35 -21.09
CA LEU A 10 -42.14 -30.77 -20.72
C LEU A 10 -42.26 -30.25 -19.27
N ILE A 11 -41.81 -31.03 -18.33
CA ILE A 11 -41.57 -30.56 -16.97
C ILE A 11 -40.34 -29.66 -17.04
N VAL A 12 -40.59 -28.35 -17.15
CA VAL A 12 -39.56 -27.37 -16.92
C VAL A 12 -39.30 -27.37 -15.42
N ALA A 13 -38.28 -28.08 -15.01
CA ALA A 13 -37.74 -27.95 -13.67
C ALA A 13 -37.10 -26.56 -13.58
N VAL A 14 -37.88 -25.62 -13.06
CA VAL A 14 -37.36 -24.32 -12.62
C VAL A 14 -36.45 -24.63 -11.42
N VAL A 15 -35.17 -24.77 -11.69
CA VAL A 15 -34.17 -24.72 -10.63
C VAL A 15 -34.17 -23.29 -10.13
N VAL A 16 -34.97 -23.03 -9.11
CA VAL A 16 -34.83 -21.83 -8.31
C VAL A 16 -33.49 -21.97 -7.59
N VAL A 17 -32.42 -21.48 -8.23
CA VAL A 17 -31.20 -21.18 -7.53
C VAL A 17 -31.55 -20.03 -6.59
N THR A 18 -31.99 -20.38 -5.39
CA THR A 18 -31.96 -19.47 -4.29
C THR A 18 -30.47 -19.17 -4.07
N LYS A 19 -29.98 -18.13 -4.69
CA LYS A 19 -28.82 -17.42 -4.17
C LYS A 19 -29.26 -17.00 -2.77
N THR A 20 -29.01 -17.86 -1.82
CA THR A 20 -28.82 -17.41 -0.46
C THR A 20 -27.62 -16.50 -0.57
N GLY A 21 -27.87 -15.23 -0.81
CA GLY A 21 -26.92 -14.19 -0.54
C GLY A 21 -26.59 -14.34 0.93
N ARG A 22 -25.63 -15.20 1.23
CA ARG A 22 -24.80 -14.94 2.36
C ARG A 22 -24.13 -13.64 2.00
N ASP A 23 -24.66 -12.56 2.56
CA ASP A 23 -23.83 -11.44 2.91
C ASP A 23 -22.72 -12.04 3.79
N GLU A 24 -21.72 -12.61 3.14
CA GLU A 24 -20.42 -12.70 3.74
C GLU A 24 -19.96 -11.24 3.82
N THR A 25 -20.51 -10.52 4.77
CA THR A 25 -19.76 -9.47 5.43
C THR A 25 -18.40 -10.13 5.67
N PRO A 26 -17.33 -9.62 5.05
CA PRO A 26 -16.02 -10.16 5.30
C PRO A 26 -15.91 -10.11 6.82
N ARG A 27 -15.96 -11.25 7.45
CA ARG A 27 -15.58 -11.38 8.84
C ARG A 27 -14.17 -10.85 8.85
N ARG A 28 -14.04 -9.61 9.26
CA ARG A 28 -12.76 -9.11 9.72
C ARG A 28 -12.36 -10.09 10.79
N THR A 29 -11.57 -11.07 10.39
CA THR A 29 -10.92 -11.92 11.36
C THR A 29 -10.14 -10.94 12.22
N SER A 30 -10.57 -10.78 13.46
CA SER A 30 -10.02 -9.81 14.41
C SER A 30 -8.50 -9.92 14.59
N GLY A 31 -7.87 -10.99 14.09
CA GLY A 31 -6.43 -11.17 14.06
C GLY A 31 -5.68 -10.40 12.98
N THR A 32 -6.26 -10.12 11.80
CA THR A 32 -5.59 -9.38 10.71
C THR A 32 -5.80 -7.88 10.80
N ALA A 33 -6.90 -7.42 11.37
CA ALA A 33 -7.15 -6.01 11.63
C ALA A 33 -6.24 -5.41 12.72
N ALA A 34 -5.64 -6.25 13.57
CA ALA A 34 -4.78 -5.82 14.69
C ALA A 34 -3.34 -5.45 14.26
N LEU A 35 -2.94 -5.73 13.02
CA LEU A 35 -1.59 -5.45 12.50
C LEU A 35 -1.58 -4.23 11.59
N MET A 36 -2.28 -3.18 11.98
CA MET A 36 -2.30 -1.95 11.18
C MET A 36 -0.98 -1.19 11.33
N CYS A 37 -0.33 -1.01 10.19
CA CYS A 37 0.82 -0.11 10.08
C CYS A 37 0.42 1.10 9.25
N SER A 38 0.84 2.27 9.70
CA SER A 38 0.74 3.51 8.93
C SER A 38 2.13 3.95 8.49
N VAL A 39 2.21 4.43 7.25
CA VAL A 39 3.43 5.00 6.69
C VAL A 39 3.12 6.39 6.20
N SER A 40 3.92 7.36 6.65
CA SER A 40 3.78 8.77 6.30
C SER A 40 5.00 9.21 5.50
N PRO A 41 4.87 9.39 4.18
CA PRO A 41 5.93 9.98 3.38
C PRO A 41 6.20 11.41 3.84
N GLN A 42 7.47 11.73 4.05
CA GLN A 42 7.89 13.06 4.43
C GLN A 42 8.09 13.94 3.20
N ARG A 43 7.96 15.23 3.36
CA ARG A 43 8.29 16.20 2.32
C ARG A 43 9.78 16.10 1.96
N VAL A 44 10.10 16.16 0.68
CA VAL A 44 11.48 16.14 0.22
C VAL A 44 12.22 17.36 0.79
N THR A 45 13.40 17.13 1.32
CA THR A 45 14.31 18.16 1.82
C THR A 45 15.54 18.24 0.94
N GLY A 46 16.18 19.41 0.93
CA GLY A 46 17.43 19.63 0.23
C GLY A 46 18.43 20.34 1.15
N GLY A 47 19.67 19.99 1.01
CA GLY A 47 20.77 20.62 1.75
C GLY A 47 22.09 19.89 1.48
N ASN A 48 23.21 20.60 1.62
CA ASN A 48 24.57 20.05 1.43
C ASN A 48 24.75 19.33 0.08
N GLY A 49 24.14 19.85 -0.99
CA GLY A 49 24.23 19.28 -2.33
C GLY A 49 23.43 17.99 -2.53
N LYS A 50 22.56 17.62 -1.61
CA LYS A 50 21.74 16.40 -1.68
C LYS A 50 20.26 16.67 -1.46
N LEU A 51 19.45 15.88 -2.12
CA LEU A 51 18.03 15.71 -1.85
C LEU A 51 17.83 14.51 -0.93
N ALA A 52 16.88 14.59 -0.02
CA ALA A 52 16.46 13.49 0.82
C ALA A 52 14.94 13.29 0.77
N ALA A 53 14.52 12.07 0.57
CA ALA A 53 13.15 11.64 0.69
C ALA A 53 13.04 10.61 1.81
N GLY A 54 12.11 10.81 2.72
CA GLY A 54 11.93 9.95 3.88
C GLY A 54 10.51 9.46 4.02
N ALA A 55 10.36 8.35 4.73
CA ALA A 55 9.07 7.87 5.18
C ALA A 55 9.17 7.41 6.63
N GLN A 56 8.24 7.85 7.44
CA GLN A 56 8.09 7.42 8.82
C GLN A 56 7.01 6.36 8.91
N PHE A 57 7.27 5.30 9.62
CA PHE A 57 6.32 4.22 9.84
C PHE A 57 5.98 4.06 11.31
N ARG A 58 4.80 3.52 11.56
CA ARG A 58 4.33 3.14 12.89
C ARG A 58 3.32 2.01 12.75
N CYS A 59 3.45 0.99 13.59
CA CYS A 59 2.50 -0.10 13.68
C CYS A 59 1.86 -0.15 15.05
N ASP A 60 0.59 -0.58 15.10
CA ASP A 60 -0.09 -0.83 16.36
C ASP A 60 0.52 -2.06 17.04
N SER A 61 0.53 -2.02 18.37
CA SER A 61 1.03 -3.16 19.18
C SER A 61 0.12 -4.38 19.00
N PRO A 62 0.66 -5.58 18.86
CA PRO A 62 2.05 -6.00 19.04
C PRO A 62 2.97 -5.76 17.85
N GLY A 63 2.47 -5.26 16.73
CA GLY A 63 3.21 -5.05 15.49
C GLY A 63 3.40 -6.32 14.65
N PRO A 64 3.78 -6.17 13.39
CA PRO A 64 4.06 -7.27 12.49
C PRO A 64 5.42 -7.91 12.79
N ASP A 65 5.63 -9.14 12.35
CA ASP A 65 6.94 -9.76 12.42
C ASP A 65 7.96 -9.00 11.57
N HIS A 66 7.53 -8.54 10.40
CA HIS A 66 8.31 -7.63 9.57
C HIS A 66 7.41 -6.70 8.74
N LEU A 67 7.92 -5.51 8.55
CA LEU A 67 7.39 -4.49 7.65
C LEU A 67 8.42 -4.30 6.52
N THR A 68 8.02 -4.53 5.29
CA THR A 68 8.81 -4.15 4.12
C THR A 68 8.39 -2.75 3.69
N LEU A 69 9.34 -1.84 3.58
CA LEU A 69 9.11 -0.44 3.20
C LEU A 69 10.02 -0.09 2.03
N ILE A 70 9.45 0.40 0.95
CA ILE A 70 10.20 0.94 -0.20
C ILE A 70 10.01 2.45 -0.19
N VAL A 71 11.11 3.18 -0.09
CA VAL A 71 11.11 4.65 -0.16
C VAL A 71 11.68 5.06 -1.51
N ARG A 72 10.96 5.94 -2.20
CA ARG A 72 11.32 6.47 -3.51
C ARG A 72 11.34 8.00 -3.47
N LEU A 73 12.42 8.55 -3.98
CA LEU A 73 12.49 9.96 -4.37
C LEU A 73 12.08 10.04 -5.84
N GLN A 74 11.01 10.74 -6.12
CA GLN A 74 10.47 10.89 -7.47
C GLN A 74 10.65 12.34 -7.95
N ARG A 75 10.99 12.48 -9.23
CA ARG A 75 11.04 13.77 -9.95
C ARG A 75 9.96 13.81 -11.02
N SER A 76 9.31 14.95 -11.12
CA SER A 76 8.36 15.23 -12.21
C SER A 76 9.09 15.46 -13.52
N THR A 77 8.59 14.84 -14.57
CA THR A 77 9.01 15.01 -15.97
C THR A 77 7.80 15.23 -16.86
N ASP A 78 7.99 15.55 -18.11
CA ASP A 78 6.88 15.71 -19.08
C ASP A 78 6.09 14.40 -19.26
N GLY A 79 6.73 13.26 -19.07
CA GLY A 79 6.12 11.93 -19.15
C GLY A 79 5.53 11.41 -17.84
N GLY A 80 5.55 12.21 -16.76
CA GLY A 80 5.06 11.81 -15.44
C GLY A 80 6.16 11.78 -14.38
N TRP A 81 6.01 10.93 -13.38
CA TRP A 81 6.95 10.81 -12.26
C TRP A 81 7.95 9.70 -12.51
N VAL A 82 9.22 9.98 -12.32
CA VAL A 82 10.32 9.01 -12.43
C VAL A 82 11.04 8.87 -11.11
N ASN A 83 11.48 7.66 -10.77
CA ASN A 83 12.29 7.39 -9.58
C ASN A 83 13.72 7.84 -9.84
N VAL A 84 14.24 8.74 -9.01
CA VAL A 84 15.64 9.18 -9.04
C VAL A 84 16.48 8.54 -7.95
N ALA A 85 15.85 8.02 -6.91
CA ALA A 85 16.44 7.15 -5.89
C ALA A 85 15.37 6.22 -5.34
N GLU A 86 15.75 4.99 -5.02
CA GLU A 86 14.88 3.99 -4.44
C GLU A 86 15.67 3.07 -3.52
N GLN A 87 15.08 2.72 -2.38
CA GLN A 87 15.64 1.70 -1.50
C GLN A 87 14.53 0.96 -0.76
N ALA A 88 14.71 -0.36 -0.65
CA ALA A 88 13.86 -1.21 0.17
C ALA A 88 14.48 -1.40 1.56
N PHE A 89 13.65 -1.36 2.57
CA PHE A 89 14.00 -1.57 3.97
C PHE A 89 13.10 -2.63 4.57
N THR A 90 13.62 -3.36 5.54
CA THR A 90 12.81 -4.26 6.36
C THR A 90 12.94 -3.81 7.81
N ALA A 91 11.81 -3.60 8.47
CA ALA A 91 11.74 -3.31 9.90
C ALA A 91 11.10 -4.48 10.63
N THR A 92 11.69 -4.85 11.76
CA THR A 92 11.22 -5.94 12.61
C THR A 92 10.20 -5.44 13.64
N LYS A 93 9.55 -6.37 14.33
CA LYS A 93 8.55 -6.09 15.35
C LYS A 93 9.04 -5.11 16.42
N GLY A 94 10.30 -5.21 16.86
CA GLY A 94 10.87 -4.30 17.84
C GLY A 94 11.04 -2.88 17.31
N GLU A 95 11.25 -2.71 16.00
CA GLU A 95 11.48 -1.41 15.36
C GLU A 95 10.16 -0.70 14.97
N THR A 96 9.07 -1.45 14.83
CA THR A 96 7.78 -0.92 14.36
C THR A 96 6.91 -0.33 15.46
N SER A 97 7.24 -0.59 16.73
CA SER A 97 6.48 -0.15 17.88
C SER A 97 6.44 1.39 18.00
N HIS A 98 5.30 1.91 18.36
CA HIS A 98 5.13 3.35 18.63
C HIS A 98 5.97 3.86 19.84
N SER A 99 6.44 2.97 20.71
CA SER A 99 7.36 3.31 21.80
C SER A 99 8.79 3.61 21.32
N VAL A 100 9.13 3.19 20.10
CA VAL A 100 10.42 3.52 19.47
C VAL A 100 10.39 4.97 18.98
N ALA A 101 11.49 5.70 19.16
CA ALA A 101 11.57 7.09 18.75
C ALA A 101 11.31 7.27 17.25
N ALA A 102 10.68 8.39 16.87
CA ALA A 102 10.32 8.68 15.49
C ALA A 102 11.51 8.63 14.52
N ALA A 103 12.68 9.10 14.93
CA ALA A 103 13.90 9.03 14.12
C ALA A 103 14.31 7.60 13.79
N GLN A 104 14.11 6.66 14.68
CA GLN A 104 14.40 5.24 14.48
C GLN A 104 13.34 4.55 13.62
N ARG A 105 12.18 5.15 13.48
CA ARG A 105 11.07 4.70 12.62
C ARG A 105 11.01 5.44 11.29
N THR A 106 12.09 6.09 10.90
CA THR A 106 12.21 6.80 9.62
C THR A 106 13.28 6.13 8.76
N ARG A 107 12.98 5.98 7.49
CA ARG A 107 13.93 5.49 6.47
C ARG A 107 14.02 6.54 5.37
N GLN A 108 15.21 6.75 4.86
CA GLN A 108 15.50 7.79 3.88
C GLN A 108 16.32 7.27 2.72
N VAL A 109 16.10 7.87 1.57
CA VAL A 109 16.94 7.77 0.39
C VAL A 109 17.40 9.16 -0.02
N SER A 110 18.54 9.24 -0.68
CA SER A 110 19.11 10.51 -1.11
C SER A 110 19.58 10.45 -2.56
N ALA A 111 19.63 11.60 -3.19
CA ALA A 111 20.18 11.82 -4.53
C ALA A 111 20.89 13.17 -4.59
N PRO A 112 21.77 13.41 -5.59
CA PRO A 112 22.34 14.72 -5.82
C PRO A 112 21.27 15.77 -6.09
N CYS A 113 21.53 17.02 -5.69
CA CYS A 113 20.65 18.15 -5.96
C CYS A 113 20.59 18.47 -7.45
N HIS A 114 19.39 18.53 -7.98
CA HIS A 114 19.06 19.09 -9.30
C HIS A 114 17.77 19.89 -9.19
N ALA A 115 17.64 20.92 -10.04
CA ALA A 115 16.40 21.66 -10.12
C ALA A 115 15.24 20.76 -10.59
N GLY A 116 14.04 21.01 -10.08
CA GLY A 116 12.86 20.24 -10.46
C GLY A 116 11.81 20.19 -9.37
N VAL A 117 10.73 19.49 -9.66
CA VAL A 117 9.66 19.20 -8.72
C VAL A 117 9.81 17.76 -8.24
N TYR A 118 9.79 17.57 -6.95
CA TYR A 118 10.05 16.30 -6.30
C TYR A 118 8.96 15.92 -5.31
N ARG A 119 8.78 14.62 -5.12
CA ARG A 119 7.96 14.06 -4.03
C ARG A 119 8.57 12.78 -3.49
N THR A 120 8.17 12.41 -2.30
CA THR A 120 8.43 11.09 -1.75
C THR A 120 7.26 10.15 -2.09
N GLN A 121 7.57 8.94 -2.52
CA GLN A 121 6.61 7.84 -2.56
C GLN A 121 7.07 6.76 -1.60
N ALA A 122 6.14 6.26 -0.79
CA ALA A 122 6.37 5.12 0.06
C ALA A 122 5.43 3.98 -0.33
N ALA A 123 5.97 2.78 -0.48
CA ALA A 123 5.21 1.56 -0.66
C ALA A 123 5.55 0.59 0.47
N TRP A 124 4.57 -0.08 1.06
CA TRP A 124 4.84 -0.99 2.17
C TRP A 124 3.90 -2.18 2.16
N SER A 125 4.41 -3.27 2.73
CA SER A 125 3.63 -4.48 3.01
C SER A 125 3.97 -5.02 4.40
N VAL A 126 2.99 -5.63 5.03
CA VAL A 126 3.08 -6.24 6.35
C VAL A 126 3.14 -7.75 6.18
N ASN A 127 4.17 -8.38 6.73
CA ASN A 127 4.36 -9.84 6.67
C ASN A 127 4.20 -10.43 5.26
N GLY A 128 4.69 -9.71 4.24
CA GLY A 128 4.59 -10.14 2.84
C GLY A 128 3.19 -10.08 2.22
N GLY A 129 2.24 -9.40 2.89
CA GLY A 129 0.87 -9.24 2.43
C GLY A 129 0.70 -8.17 1.34
N HIS A 130 -0.50 -7.60 1.27
CA HIS A 130 -0.84 -6.58 0.29
C HIS A 130 0.07 -5.35 0.38
N THR A 131 0.47 -4.83 -0.78
CA THR A 131 1.26 -3.60 -0.86
C THR A 131 0.35 -2.38 -0.86
N ASN A 132 0.63 -1.46 0.06
CA ASN A 132 0.01 -0.14 0.14
C ASN A 132 0.97 0.91 -0.41
N THR A 133 0.46 2.04 -0.85
CA THR A 133 1.26 3.15 -1.37
C THR A 133 0.73 4.47 -0.85
N ALA A 134 1.64 5.37 -0.50
CA ALA A 134 1.33 6.75 -0.13
C ALA A 134 2.29 7.72 -0.82
N LEU A 135 1.81 8.92 -1.08
CA LEU A 135 2.56 10.01 -1.71
C LEU A 135 2.71 11.16 -0.73
N GLY A 136 3.92 11.68 -0.66
CA GLY A 136 4.19 12.94 0.04
C GLY A 136 3.83 14.15 -0.82
N SER A 137 3.81 15.34 -0.20
CA SER A 137 3.58 16.59 -0.89
C SER A 137 4.71 16.92 -1.87
N GLU A 138 4.36 17.56 -2.97
CA GLU A 138 5.32 18.02 -3.95
C GLU A 138 6.15 19.18 -3.39
N ARG A 139 7.40 19.26 -3.80
CA ARG A 139 8.29 20.38 -3.51
C ARG A 139 9.10 20.76 -4.74
N ARG A 140 9.05 22.03 -5.08
CA ARG A 140 9.84 22.61 -6.16
C ARG A 140 11.21 23.06 -5.63
N ASN A 141 12.26 22.69 -6.36
CA ASN A 141 13.65 23.11 -6.10
C ASN A 141 14.05 23.01 -4.61
N PRO A 142 14.02 21.80 -3.99
CA PRO A 142 14.28 21.66 -2.56
C PRO A 142 15.68 22.15 -2.12
N CYS A 143 16.61 22.24 -3.05
CA CYS A 143 17.99 22.68 -2.78
C CYS A 143 18.20 24.19 -2.89
N GLY A 144 17.19 24.93 -3.19
CA GLY A 144 17.26 26.40 -3.33
C GLY A 144 17.19 26.88 -4.75
#